data_e5b49380dc17503cd4cc4f717456e8bf
#
_entry.id   e5b49380dc17503cd4cc4f717456e8bf
#
_cell.length_a   1.000
_cell.length_b   1.000
_cell.length_c   1.000
_cell.angle_alpha   90.00
_cell.angle_beta   90.00
_cell.angle_gamma   90.00
#
_symmetry.space_group_name_H-M   'P 1'
#
loop_
_entity.id
_entity.type
_entity.pdbx_description
1 polymer ?
#
loop_
_entity_poly.entity_id
_entity_poly.type
_entity_poly.pdbx_seq_one_letter_code
_entity_poly.pdbx_strand_id
1 'polypeptide(L)'
;MSGPALKKKRSHMMIHRAVEGEIEEAMAVLDGYNRNAESINGIAVKTLIDLWHDKVIAHADEEEASLYVEIKTAVPGMDATLLKLSRDHDLLRKLLVNLSTEYSTHRDYAEMSMINHTMLNILKIHSSDEMAMLSDCEENLST
;
A
#
# COMPACT_ATOMS: atom_id res chain seq x y z
N MET A 1 -13.78 -3.93 24.52
CA MET A 1 -12.54 -3.59 25.20
C MET A 1 -11.58 -2.87 24.27
N SER A 2 -11.06 -1.74 24.70
CA SER A 2 -10.14 -0.94 23.91
C SER A 2 -8.68 -1.26 24.27
N GLY A 3 -8.15 -2.31 23.68
CA GLY A 3 -6.76 -2.70 23.90
C GLY A 3 -5.83 -2.21 22.80
N PRO A 4 -4.51 -2.50 22.92
CA PRO A 4 -3.52 -2.14 21.90
C PRO A 4 -3.87 -2.65 20.50
N ALA A 5 -4.43 -3.85 20.39
CA ALA A 5 -4.84 -4.42 19.10
C ALA A 5 -5.92 -3.59 18.42
N LEU A 6 -6.89 -3.09 19.19
CA LEU A 6 -7.96 -2.24 18.67
C LEU A 6 -7.41 -0.90 18.19
N LYS A 7 -6.49 -0.31 18.93
CA LYS A 7 -5.82 0.93 18.53
C LYS A 7 -5.03 0.76 17.24
N LYS A 8 -4.29 -0.35 17.11
CA LYS A 8 -3.53 -0.67 15.91
C LYS A 8 -4.44 -0.82 14.70
N LYS A 9 -5.56 -1.52 14.85
CA LYS A 9 -6.55 -1.70 13.80
C LYS A 9 -7.11 -0.36 13.31
N ARG A 10 -7.51 0.51 14.22
CA ARG A 10 -8.03 1.85 13.89
C ARG A 10 -6.98 2.70 13.20
N SER A 11 -5.76 2.71 13.74
CA SER A 11 -4.63 3.46 13.15
C SER A 11 -4.34 3.00 11.74
N HIS A 12 -4.28 1.68 11.51
CA HIS A 12 -4.05 1.10 10.19
C HIS A 12 -5.14 1.49 9.20
N MET A 13 -6.40 1.39 9.60
CA MET A 13 -7.54 1.76 8.76
C MET A 13 -7.45 3.23 8.35
N MET A 14 -7.15 4.13 9.28
CA MET A 14 -7.03 5.56 9.02
C MET A 14 -5.86 5.88 8.09
N ILE A 15 -4.70 5.26 8.33
CA ILE A 15 -3.50 5.45 7.50
C ILE A 15 -3.78 4.97 6.08
N HIS A 16 -4.33 3.76 5.92
CA HIS A 16 -4.64 3.19 4.60
C HIS A 16 -5.63 4.06 3.83
N ARG A 17 -6.70 4.50 4.45
CA ARG A 17 -7.71 5.36 3.80
C ARG A 17 -7.13 6.69 3.36
N ALA A 18 -6.31 7.31 4.21
CA ALA A 18 -5.68 8.59 3.89
C ALA A 18 -4.73 8.45 2.69
N VAL A 19 -3.88 7.43 2.69
CA VAL A 19 -2.92 7.19 1.62
C VAL A 19 -3.63 6.80 0.32
N GLU A 20 -4.62 5.91 0.38
CA GLU A 20 -5.41 5.54 -0.79
C GLU A 20 -6.11 6.74 -1.42
N GLY A 21 -6.65 7.64 -0.59
CA GLY A 21 -7.28 8.88 -1.07
C GLY A 21 -6.29 9.78 -1.80
N GLU A 22 -5.09 9.97 -1.26
CA GLU A 22 -4.04 10.77 -1.90
C GLU A 22 -3.62 10.16 -3.24
N ILE A 23 -3.45 8.84 -3.28
CA ILE A 23 -3.10 8.11 -4.50
C ILE A 23 -4.20 8.25 -5.55
N GLU A 24 -5.48 8.08 -5.16
CA GLU A 24 -6.62 8.20 -6.07
C GLU A 24 -6.72 9.59 -6.68
N GLU A 25 -6.47 10.64 -5.90
CA GLU A 25 -6.44 12.02 -6.41
C GLU A 25 -5.36 12.20 -7.48
N ALA A 26 -4.15 11.74 -7.22
CA ALA A 26 -3.05 11.84 -8.17
C ALA A 26 -3.30 10.99 -9.41
N MET A 27 -3.90 9.81 -9.25
CA MET A 27 -4.27 8.93 -10.37
C MET A 27 -5.36 9.55 -11.24
N ALA A 28 -6.31 10.28 -10.66
CA ALA A 28 -7.35 10.97 -11.44
C ALA A 28 -6.72 12.00 -12.39
N VAL A 29 -5.67 12.69 -11.96
CA VAL A 29 -4.92 13.59 -12.81
C VAL A 29 -4.20 12.82 -13.92
N LEU A 30 -3.49 11.75 -13.56
CA LEU A 30 -2.76 10.94 -14.52
C LEU A 30 -3.70 10.27 -15.54
N ASP A 31 -4.89 9.83 -15.13
CA ASP A 31 -5.85 9.19 -16.03
C ASP A 31 -6.35 10.12 -17.12
N GLY A 32 -6.16 11.44 -16.95
CA GLY A 32 -6.43 12.44 -17.98
C GLY A 32 -5.25 12.71 -18.93
N TYR A 33 -4.25 11.83 -19.01
CA TYR A 33 -2.98 12.08 -19.70
C TYR A 33 -3.12 12.52 -21.16
N ASN A 34 -4.14 12.05 -21.87
CA ASN A 34 -4.39 12.49 -23.26
C ASN A 34 -4.87 13.94 -23.38
N ARG A 35 -5.35 14.51 -22.28
CA ARG A 35 -5.91 15.87 -22.23
C ARG A 35 -5.01 16.85 -21.50
N ASN A 36 -4.02 16.34 -20.76
CA ASN A 36 -3.14 17.14 -19.95
C ASN A 36 -1.84 17.47 -20.68
N ALA A 37 -1.22 18.61 -20.31
CA ALA A 37 0.12 18.92 -20.75
C ALA A 37 1.13 17.92 -20.17
N GLU A 38 2.24 17.70 -20.87
CA GLU A 38 3.34 16.84 -20.43
C GLU A 38 3.80 17.17 -19.00
N SER A 39 3.91 18.46 -18.69
CA SER A 39 4.33 18.91 -17.36
C SER A 39 3.36 18.47 -16.26
N ILE A 40 2.06 18.51 -16.53
CA ILE A 40 1.02 18.07 -15.57
C ILE A 40 1.10 16.58 -15.36
N ASN A 41 1.22 15.81 -16.44
CA ASN A 41 1.33 14.34 -16.37
C ASN A 41 2.61 13.93 -15.64
N GLY A 42 3.73 14.59 -15.90
CA GLY A 42 5.00 14.35 -15.23
C GLY A 42 4.92 14.61 -13.73
N ILE A 43 4.27 15.70 -13.33
CA ILE A 43 4.06 16.00 -11.90
C ILE A 43 3.17 14.94 -11.25
N ALA A 44 2.10 14.50 -11.92
CA ALA A 44 1.20 13.48 -11.39
C ALA A 44 1.95 12.18 -11.14
N VAL A 45 2.76 11.72 -12.09
CA VAL A 45 3.55 10.50 -11.93
C VAL A 45 4.59 10.65 -10.82
N LYS A 46 5.29 11.77 -10.77
CA LYS A 46 6.28 12.02 -9.71
C LYS A 46 5.64 12.01 -8.34
N THR A 47 4.46 12.62 -8.21
CA THR A 47 3.67 12.59 -6.98
C THR A 47 3.32 11.15 -6.59
N LEU A 48 2.87 10.34 -7.55
CA LEU A 48 2.55 8.94 -7.31
C LEU A 48 3.76 8.13 -6.86
N ILE A 49 4.89 8.30 -7.52
CA ILE A 49 6.14 7.62 -7.14
C ILE A 49 6.50 7.96 -5.68
N ASP A 50 6.43 9.24 -5.32
CA ASP A 50 6.73 9.69 -3.96
C ASP A 50 5.74 9.13 -2.95
N LEU A 51 4.44 9.11 -3.26
CA LEU A 51 3.42 8.53 -2.38
C LEU A 51 3.65 7.04 -2.16
N TRP A 52 3.89 6.29 -3.22
CA TRP A 52 4.19 4.86 -3.12
C TRP A 52 5.43 4.60 -2.30
N HIS A 53 6.50 5.34 -2.56
CA HIS A 53 7.77 5.15 -1.85
C HIS A 53 7.68 5.57 -0.38
N ASP A 54 7.23 6.80 -0.13
CA ASP A 54 7.32 7.40 1.20
C ASP A 54 6.18 6.99 2.13
N LYS A 55 5.00 6.70 1.59
CA LYS A 55 3.82 6.37 2.39
C LYS A 55 3.51 4.87 2.41
N VAL A 56 3.60 4.21 1.28
CA VAL A 56 3.21 2.80 1.18
C VAL A 56 4.37 1.87 1.51
N ILE A 57 5.47 1.99 0.80
CA ILE A 57 6.61 1.07 1.00
C ILE A 57 7.29 1.31 2.34
N ALA A 58 7.47 2.56 2.76
CA ALA A 58 8.03 2.86 4.06
C ALA A 58 7.17 2.29 5.19
N HIS A 59 5.84 2.37 5.07
CA HIS A 59 4.91 1.77 6.03
C HIS A 59 4.99 0.24 6.02
N ALA A 60 5.11 -0.36 4.84
CA ALA A 60 5.28 -1.81 4.68
C ALA A 60 6.57 -2.30 5.37
N ASP A 61 7.66 -1.59 5.18
CA ASP A 61 8.95 -1.92 5.82
C ASP A 61 8.82 -1.88 7.35
N GLU A 62 8.13 -0.88 7.86
CA GLU A 62 7.89 -0.73 9.30
C GLU A 62 7.01 -1.85 9.85
N GLU A 63 5.95 -2.22 9.14
CA GLU A 63 5.08 -3.34 9.52
C GLU A 63 5.84 -4.66 9.61
N GLU A 64 6.66 -4.95 8.61
CA GLU A 64 7.46 -6.19 8.58
C GLU A 64 8.51 -6.22 9.69
N ALA A 65 9.05 -5.07 10.06
CA ALA A 65 10.07 -4.96 11.11
C ALA A 65 9.48 -5.02 12.53
N SER A 66 8.23 -4.61 12.73
CA SER A 66 7.65 -4.52 14.07
C SER A 66 6.33 -5.25 14.23
N LEU A 67 5.25 -4.80 13.59
CA LEU A 67 3.91 -5.37 13.78
C LEU A 67 3.85 -6.86 13.46
N TYR A 68 4.40 -7.27 12.32
CA TYR A 68 4.35 -8.67 11.90
C TYR A 68 5.19 -9.57 12.82
N VAL A 69 6.30 -9.05 13.34
CA VAL A 69 7.12 -9.76 14.32
C VAL A 69 6.34 -9.94 15.64
N GLU A 70 5.68 -8.89 16.11
CA GLU A 70 4.85 -8.97 17.32
C GLU A 70 3.72 -9.99 17.17
N ILE A 71 3.01 -9.98 16.05
CA ILE A 71 1.91 -10.91 15.79
C ILE A 71 2.42 -12.34 15.72
N LYS A 72 3.51 -12.57 15.02
CA LYS A 72 4.12 -13.90 14.91
C LYS A 72 4.46 -14.49 16.27
N THR A 73 4.94 -13.64 17.17
CA THR A 73 5.32 -14.05 18.53
C THR A 73 4.10 -14.26 19.43
N ALA A 74 3.12 -13.36 19.36
CA ALA A 74 2.00 -13.32 20.29
C ALA A 74 0.82 -14.22 19.89
N VAL A 75 0.62 -14.45 18.59
CA VAL A 75 -0.55 -15.18 18.06
C VAL A 75 -0.09 -16.38 17.25
N PRO A 76 -0.18 -17.60 17.81
CA PRO A 76 0.19 -18.82 17.08
C PRO A 76 -0.67 -19.01 15.81
N GLY A 77 -0.06 -19.57 14.77
CA GLY A 77 -0.78 -19.94 13.55
C GLY A 77 -0.95 -18.82 12.53
N MET A 78 -0.30 -17.69 12.71
CA MET A 78 -0.38 -16.54 11.77
C MET A 78 0.71 -16.52 10.68
N ASP A 79 1.63 -17.48 10.71
CA ASP A 79 2.79 -17.47 9.78
C ASP A 79 2.38 -17.40 8.32
N ALA A 80 1.42 -18.21 7.89
CA ALA A 80 0.97 -18.23 6.50
C ALA A 80 0.30 -16.90 6.10
N THR A 81 -0.50 -16.33 6.98
CA THR A 81 -1.17 -15.04 6.75
C THR A 81 -0.14 -13.92 6.63
N LEU A 82 0.83 -13.88 7.54
CA LEU A 82 1.89 -12.88 7.53
C LEU A 82 2.75 -12.98 6.26
N LEU A 83 3.02 -14.21 5.81
CA LEU A 83 3.79 -14.44 4.58
C LEU A 83 3.04 -13.89 3.36
N LYS A 84 1.73 -14.08 3.29
CA LYS A 84 0.90 -13.55 2.20
C LYS A 84 0.90 -12.03 2.20
N LEU A 85 0.76 -11.41 3.37
CA LEU A 85 0.80 -9.95 3.50
C LEU A 85 2.15 -9.38 3.11
N SER A 86 3.23 -10.04 3.50
CA SER A 86 4.59 -9.65 3.08
C SER A 86 4.79 -9.82 1.58
N ARG A 87 4.18 -10.83 0.96
CA ARG A 87 4.23 -11.03 -0.49
C ARG A 87 3.54 -9.86 -1.23
N ASP A 88 2.44 -9.35 -0.70
CA ASP A 88 1.78 -8.18 -1.28
C ASP A 88 2.72 -6.97 -1.31
N HIS A 89 3.47 -6.76 -0.23
CA HIS A 89 4.49 -5.71 -0.15
C HIS A 89 5.56 -5.89 -1.23
N ASP A 90 6.02 -7.12 -1.45
CA ASP A 90 7.03 -7.41 -2.47
C ASP A 90 6.52 -7.13 -3.88
N LEU A 91 5.25 -7.43 -4.15
CA LEU A 91 4.63 -7.10 -5.44
C LEU A 91 4.58 -5.58 -5.66
N LEU A 92 4.21 -4.84 -4.62
CA LEU A 92 4.21 -3.37 -4.70
C LEU A 92 5.61 -2.81 -4.91
N ARG A 93 6.62 -3.36 -4.23
CA ARG A 93 8.01 -2.96 -4.42
C ARG A 93 8.48 -3.16 -5.86
N LYS A 94 8.16 -4.30 -6.44
CA LYS A 94 8.52 -4.62 -7.83
C LYS A 94 7.82 -3.69 -8.83
N LEU A 95 6.54 -3.45 -8.62
CA LEU A 95 5.76 -2.56 -9.49
C LEU A 95 6.25 -1.10 -9.37
N LEU A 96 6.67 -0.68 -8.19
CA LEU A 96 7.24 0.66 -8.02
C LEU A 96 8.56 0.82 -8.79
N VAL A 97 9.40 -0.22 -8.81
CA VAL A 97 10.61 -0.22 -9.64
C VAL A 97 10.24 -0.08 -11.11
N ASN A 98 9.23 -0.84 -11.56
CA ASN A 98 8.75 -0.76 -12.95
C ASN A 98 8.22 0.64 -13.30
N LEU A 99 7.45 1.22 -12.39
CA LEU A 99 6.91 2.58 -12.57
C LEU A 99 8.03 3.61 -12.68
N SER A 100 9.00 3.55 -11.77
CA SER A 100 10.14 4.47 -11.76
C SER A 100 11.00 4.32 -13.00
N THR A 101 11.20 3.10 -13.48
CA THR A 101 11.94 2.81 -14.70
C THR A 101 11.23 3.38 -15.92
N GLU A 102 9.91 3.15 -16.02
CA GLU A 102 9.11 3.67 -17.12
C GLU A 102 9.15 5.21 -17.15
N TYR A 103 9.03 5.84 -15.98
CA TYR A 103 9.12 7.29 -15.87
C TYR A 103 10.47 7.84 -16.31
N SER A 104 11.57 7.13 -16.03
CA SER A 104 12.93 7.53 -16.38
C SER A 104 13.31 7.22 -17.82
N THR A 105 12.59 6.33 -18.49
CA THR A 105 12.93 5.85 -19.83
C THR A 105 11.91 6.30 -20.88
N HIS A 106 10.89 5.49 -21.13
CA HIS A 106 9.93 5.71 -22.22
C HIS A 106 8.89 6.78 -21.91
N ARG A 107 8.57 6.96 -20.63
CA ARG A 107 7.54 7.90 -20.18
C ARG A 107 6.19 7.69 -20.85
N ASP A 108 5.82 6.43 -21.03
CA ASP A 108 4.52 6.06 -21.56
C ASP A 108 3.46 6.22 -20.47
N TYR A 109 2.65 7.27 -20.57
CA TYR A 109 1.65 7.57 -19.53
C TYR A 109 0.53 6.55 -19.46
N ALA A 110 0.19 5.89 -20.57
CA ALA A 110 -0.78 4.80 -20.56
C ALA A 110 -0.26 3.63 -19.73
N GLU A 111 1.01 3.26 -19.95
CA GLU A 111 1.67 2.20 -19.19
C GLU A 111 1.78 2.56 -17.71
N MET A 112 2.16 3.78 -17.40
CA MET A 112 2.28 4.24 -16.01
C MET A 112 0.93 4.29 -15.30
N SER A 113 -0.13 4.68 -16.00
CA SER A 113 -1.49 4.62 -15.47
C SER A 113 -1.87 3.18 -15.13
N MET A 114 -1.60 2.24 -16.04
CA MET A 114 -1.89 0.82 -15.82
C MET A 114 -1.14 0.26 -14.62
N ILE A 115 0.14 0.57 -14.47
CA ILE A 115 0.94 0.15 -13.33
C ILE A 115 0.33 0.68 -12.03
N ASN A 116 -0.04 1.95 -11.99
CA ASN A 116 -0.65 2.56 -10.81
C ASN A 116 -1.99 1.93 -10.44
N HIS A 117 -2.85 1.64 -11.43
CA HIS A 117 -4.11 0.94 -11.16
C HIS A 117 -3.89 -0.46 -10.60
N THR A 118 -2.90 -1.18 -11.12
CA THR A 118 -2.53 -2.50 -10.60
C THR A 118 -2.05 -2.40 -9.16
N MET A 119 -1.19 -1.44 -8.85
CA MET A 119 -0.69 -1.22 -7.50
C MET A 119 -1.82 -0.86 -6.53
N LEU A 120 -2.72 0.01 -6.94
CA LEU A 120 -3.85 0.42 -6.10
C LEU A 120 -4.78 -0.74 -5.78
N ASN A 121 -5.06 -1.60 -6.76
CA ASN A 121 -5.87 -2.79 -6.54
C ASN A 121 -5.21 -3.76 -5.55
N ILE A 122 -3.90 -3.98 -5.69
CA ILE A 122 -3.15 -4.81 -4.75
C ILE A 122 -3.20 -4.19 -3.35
N LEU A 123 -2.98 -2.88 -3.23
CA LEU A 123 -3.03 -2.20 -1.95
C LEU A 123 -4.38 -2.34 -1.27
N LYS A 124 -5.48 -2.20 -2.01
CA LYS A 124 -6.84 -2.33 -1.47
C LYS A 124 -7.12 -3.75 -0.97
N ILE A 125 -6.71 -4.76 -1.74
CA ILE A 125 -6.84 -6.16 -1.33
C ILE A 125 -6.01 -6.41 -0.08
N HIS A 126 -4.76 -5.96 -0.09
CA HIS A 126 -3.85 -6.09 1.05
C HIS A 126 -4.43 -5.42 2.31
N SER A 127 -4.95 -4.22 2.19
CA SER A 127 -5.54 -3.49 3.31
C SER A 127 -6.73 -4.25 3.91
N SER A 128 -7.58 -4.81 3.07
CA SER A 128 -8.72 -5.63 3.50
C SER A 128 -8.25 -6.89 4.24
N ASP A 129 -7.27 -7.59 3.69
CA ASP A 129 -6.72 -8.81 4.29
C ASP A 129 -6.01 -8.51 5.62
N GLU A 130 -5.28 -7.40 5.68
CA GLU A 130 -4.60 -6.99 6.91
C GLU A 130 -5.59 -6.61 8.00
N MET A 131 -6.68 -5.91 7.65
CA MET A 131 -7.74 -5.59 8.61
C MET A 131 -8.42 -6.85 9.14
N ALA A 132 -8.65 -7.85 8.29
CA ALA A 132 -9.20 -9.14 8.70
C ALA A 132 -8.25 -9.86 9.68
N MET A 133 -6.96 -9.86 9.39
CA MET A 133 -5.94 -10.42 10.28
C MET A 133 -5.92 -9.71 11.63
N LEU A 134 -5.93 -8.37 11.63
CA LEU A 134 -5.93 -7.60 12.88
C LEU A 134 -7.18 -7.85 13.72
N SER A 135 -8.33 -8.06 13.07
CA SER A 135 -9.57 -8.46 13.76
C SER A 135 -9.43 -9.82 14.43
N ASP A 136 -8.86 -10.80 13.73
CA ASP A 136 -8.61 -12.14 14.28
C ASP A 136 -7.63 -12.07 15.46
N CYS A 137 -6.58 -11.28 15.36
CA CYS A 137 -5.62 -11.07 16.44
C CYS A 137 -6.26 -10.39 17.64
N GLU A 138 -7.14 -9.42 17.41
CA GLU A 138 -7.88 -8.75 18.48
C GLU A 138 -8.75 -9.73 19.28
N GLU A 139 -9.45 -10.62 18.60
CA GLU A 139 -10.24 -11.67 19.26
C GLU A 139 -9.36 -12.60 20.09
N ASN A 140 -8.22 -13.02 19.56
CA ASN A 140 -7.27 -13.89 20.25
C ASN A 140 -6.61 -13.21 21.44
N LEU A 141 -6.35 -11.90 21.34
CA LEU A 141 -5.71 -11.13 22.41
C LEU A 141 -6.71 -10.68 23.49
N SER A 142 -8.01 -10.71 23.20
CA SER A 142 -9.07 -10.33 24.14
C SER A 142 -9.46 -11.44 25.11
N THR A 143 -8.99 -12.65 24.89
CA THR A 143 -9.20 -13.79 25.77
C THR A 143 -7.98 -14.01 26.68
#